data_79b98339ca8a3fa1833e53ca87ac9033
#
_entry.id   79b98339ca8a3fa1833e53ca87ac9033
#
_cell.length_a   1.000
_cell.length_b   1.000
_cell.length_c   1.000
_cell.angle_alpha   90.00
_cell.angle_beta   90.00
_cell.angle_gamma   90.00
#
_symmetry.space_group_name_H-M   'P 1'
#
loop_
_entity.id
_entity.type
_entity.pdbx_description
1 polymer ?
#
loop_
_entity_poly.entity_id
_entity_poly.type
_entity_poly.pdbx_seq_one_letter_code
_entity_poly.pdbx_strand_id
1 'polypeptide(L)'
;MNNPIELLVPNFQESAKHETDKQGAKNDSFKTTVKCLALDYDGTLSPIDAPRNYSWISDRKLSVLKEIGKKIPIIVTTRKDLEFMVPRTPFATAWSAVGGLETRIGNGTHTNCLSKSKMANVTKAIAFAKSCLNHSGVEIEEKFGADGCPLAFCVDWRHAQTAEETVCEADEVAAYCETLGLELVRSSQPFFEVYPRLPNKGKALKEILSELEVKDGVMCLGDSEADNTAFMVSNVSVGVIHGENDPRTLACDYLVTFDDVACFLDLILENQFLFDSDYFINQNKDIYMKTPLRNNEKRSGGDA
;
A
#
# COMPACT_ATOMS: atom_id res chain seq x y z
N MET A 1 -41.85 8.88 1.27
CA MET A 1 -41.80 7.45 1.62
C MET A 1 -40.47 6.94 1.09
N ASN A 2 -39.44 6.99 1.90
CA ASN A 2 -38.07 6.63 1.52
C ASN A 2 -37.83 5.19 1.98
N ASN A 3 -37.65 4.28 1.03
CA ASN A 3 -37.10 2.96 1.33
C ASN A 3 -35.58 3.08 1.52
N PRO A 4 -35.01 2.57 2.61
CA PRO A 4 -33.57 2.44 2.71
C PRO A 4 -33.10 1.32 1.77
N ILE A 5 -32.10 1.62 0.96
CA ILE A 5 -31.36 0.63 0.18
C ILE A 5 -30.53 -0.17 1.18
N GLU A 6 -30.95 -1.40 1.46
CA GLU A 6 -30.10 -2.39 2.15
C GLU A 6 -28.91 -2.71 1.23
N LEU A 7 -27.73 -2.27 1.61
CA LEU A 7 -26.48 -2.73 1.05
C LEU A 7 -26.36 -4.23 1.35
N LEU A 8 -26.61 -5.03 0.33
CA LEU A 8 -26.31 -6.46 0.33
C LEU A 8 -24.79 -6.63 0.39
N VAL A 9 -24.24 -6.73 1.58
CA VAL A 9 -22.88 -7.25 1.77
C VAL A 9 -22.96 -8.73 1.35
N PRO A 10 -22.20 -9.19 0.35
CA PRO A 10 -22.20 -10.59 -0.02
C PRO A 10 -21.75 -11.42 1.17
N ASN A 11 -22.58 -12.36 1.58
CA ASN A 11 -22.31 -13.25 2.70
C ASN A 11 -21.27 -14.28 2.26
N PHE A 12 -19.99 -13.97 2.46
CA PHE A 12 -18.85 -14.83 2.10
C PHE A 12 -18.84 -16.20 2.80
N GLN A 13 -19.72 -16.40 3.79
CA GLN A 13 -19.84 -17.68 4.49
C GLN A 13 -20.55 -18.78 3.69
N GLU A 14 -21.34 -18.46 2.67
CA GLU A 14 -22.06 -19.49 1.91
C GLU A 14 -21.27 -20.12 0.76
N SER A 15 -20.30 -19.43 0.17
CA SER A 15 -19.46 -20.02 -0.88
C SER A 15 -18.39 -21.01 -0.37
N ALA A 16 -18.07 -20.97 0.93
CA ALA A 16 -17.11 -21.91 1.54
C ALA A 16 -17.74 -23.25 1.94
N LYS A 17 -19.07 -23.39 1.91
CA LYS A 17 -19.77 -24.62 2.36
C LYS A 17 -20.06 -25.65 1.26
N HIS A 18 -19.78 -25.37 0.00
CA HIS A 18 -20.17 -26.26 -1.11
C HIS A 18 -19.03 -27.03 -1.79
N GLU A 19 -17.79 -26.96 -1.29
CA GLU A 19 -16.66 -27.75 -1.84
C GLU A 19 -15.99 -28.70 -0.86
N THR A 20 -16.67 -29.16 0.20
CA THR A 20 -16.12 -30.16 1.11
C THR A 20 -16.55 -31.57 0.73
N ASP A 21 -16.28 -32.03 -0.48
CA ASP A 21 -16.26 -33.45 -0.80
C ASP A 21 -15.35 -33.73 -2.01
N LYS A 22 -14.02 -33.57 -1.84
CA LYS A 22 -13.00 -34.27 -2.62
C LYS A 22 -11.73 -34.46 -1.80
N GLN A 23 -11.58 -35.69 -1.31
CA GLN A 23 -10.35 -36.43 -1.03
C GLN A 23 -9.05 -35.64 -0.70
N GLY A 24 -8.69 -35.62 0.58
CA GLY A 24 -7.39 -36.04 1.13
C GLY A 24 -6.09 -35.48 0.52
N ALA A 25 -5.99 -34.22 0.10
CA ALA A 25 -4.69 -33.56 0.09
C ALA A 25 -4.51 -32.94 1.49
N LYS A 26 -3.57 -33.46 2.29
CA LYS A 26 -3.03 -32.70 3.44
C LYS A 26 -2.45 -31.43 2.86
N ASN A 27 -3.13 -30.31 3.02
CA ASN A 27 -2.51 -29.01 2.85
C ASN A 27 -1.44 -28.91 3.93
N ASP A 28 -0.18 -29.13 3.58
CA ASP A 28 0.92 -28.88 4.49
C ASP A 28 0.85 -27.39 4.89
N SER A 29 0.70 -27.14 6.19
CA SER A 29 0.65 -25.76 6.71
C SER A 29 1.92 -25.02 6.30
N PHE A 30 1.75 -23.83 5.71
CA PHE A 30 2.89 -23.00 5.38
C PHE A 30 3.44 -22.35 6.66
N LYS A 31 4.73 -22.55 6.92
CA LYS A 31 5.43 -21.99 8.09
C LYS A 31 6.66 -21.22 7.67
N THR A 32 6.85 -20.05 8.26
CA THR A 32 8.05 -19.25 8.06
C THR A 32 8.30 -18.35 9.26
N THR A 33 9.56 -18.07 9.56
CA THR A 33 9.91 -17.07 10.57
C THR A 33 9.91 -15.69 9.91
N VAL A 34 9.11 -14.77 10.45
CA VAL A 34 9.07 -13.38 10.02
C VAL A 34 10.29 -12.66 10.56
N LYS A 35 11.13 -12.14 9.65
CA LYS A 35 12.38 -11.42 9.97
C LYS A 35 12.30 -9.94 9.63
N CYS A 36 11.28 -9.53 8.87
CA CYS A 36 11.04 -8.15 8.47
C CYS A 36 9.55 -7.95 8.18
N LEU A 37 8.99 -6.82 8.59
CA LEU A 37 7.67 -6.37 8.16
C LEU A 37 7.81 -5.27 7.09
N ALA A 38 7.06 -5.39 6.00
CA ALA A 38 6.86 -4.33 5.01
C ALA A 38 5.38 -3.92 5.05
N LEU A 39 5.09 -2.68 5.37
CA LEU A 39 3.74 -2.21 5.67
C LEU A 39 3.38 -1.02 4.78
N ASP A 40 2.24 -1.10 4.10
CA ASP A 40 1.62 0.10 3.55
C ASP A 40 1.04 0.96 4.67
N TYR A 41 0.66 2.21 4.35
CA TYR A 41 0.17 3.16 5.35
C TYR A 41 -1.33 3.40 5.26
N ASP A 42 -1.80 4.09 4.20
CA ASP A 42 -3.21 4.44 4.04
C ASP A 42 -4.02 3.16 3.73
N GLY A 43 -5.14 2.93 4.41
CA GLY A 43 -5.94 1.70 4.25
C GLY A 43 -5.35 0.45 4.93
N THR A 44 -4.11 0.51 5.42
CA THR A 44 -3.42 -0.59 6.12
C THR A 44 -3.16 -0.26 7.58
N LEU A 45 -2.41 0.78 7.85
CA LEU A 45 -2.10 1.24 9.21
C LEU A 45 -3.02 2.36 9.66
N SER A 46 -3.35 3.28 8.77
CA SER A 46 -4.22 4.43 8.97
C SER A 46 -5.49 4.27 8.12
N PRO A 47 -6.64 4.84 8.54
CA PRO A 47 -7.86 4.82 7.73
C PRO A 47 -7.64 5.45 6.35
N ILE A 48 -8.25 4.85 5.30
CA ILE A 48 -8.04 5.26 3.89
C ILE A 48 -8.52 6.70 3.63
N ASP A 49 -9.65 7.11 4.20
CA ASP A 49 -10.31 8.39 3.94
C ASP A 49 -9.98 9.49 4.93
N ALA A 50 -9.00 9.27 5.79
CA ALA A 50 -8.60 10.30 6.73
C ALA A 50 -7.93 11.46 5.99
N PRO A 51 -8.39 12.72 6.16
CA PRO A 51 -7.68 13.88 5.64
C PRO A 51 -6.22 13.86 6.10
N ARG A 52 -5.29 14.34 5.24
CA ARG A 52 -3.84 14.26 5.47
C ARG A 52 -3.43 14.56 6.93
N ASN A 53 -3.99 15.62 7.53
CA ASN A 53 -3.62 16.03 8.89
C ASN A 53 -4.18 15.12 9.98
N TYR A 54 -5.19 14.31 9.69
CA TYR A 54 -5.88 13.41 10.61
C TYR A 54 -5.58 11.94 10.35
N SER A 55 -4.76 11.64 9.34
CA SER A 55 -4.32 10.27 9.02
C SER A 55 -3.27 9.83 10.03
N TRP A 56 -3.71 9.20 11.12
CA TRP A 56 -2.87 8.68 12.19
C TRP A 56 -3.14 7.19 12.43
N ILE A 57 -2.10 6.49 12.84
CA ILE A 57 -2.18 5.10 13.29
C ILE A 57 -2.88 5.07 14.66
N SER A 58 -3.81 4.15 14.87
CA SER A 58 -4.46 3.97 16.18
C SER A 58 -3.44 3.59 17.26
N ASP A 59 -3.69 3.99 18.52
CA ASP A 59 -2.79 3.71 19.64
C ASP A 59 -2.49 2.21 19.78
N ARG A 60 -3.47 1.35 19.51
CA ARG A 60 -3.29 -0.09 19.57
C ARG A 60 -2.33 -0.61 18.50
N LYS A 61 -2.52 -0.22 17.23
CA LYS A 61 -1.58 -0.57 16.14
C LYS A 61 -0.19 0.00 16.42
N LEU A 62 -0.11 1.24 16.87
CA LEU A 62 1.16 1.90 17.19
C LEU A 62 1.91 1.20 18.32
N SER A 63 1.20 0.74 19.36
CA SER A 63 1.80 0.02 20.49
C SER A 63 2.43 -1.29 20.06
N VAL A 64 1.70 -2.14 19.34
CA VAL A 64 2.25 -3.44 18.90
C VAL A 64 3.39 -3.26 17.90
N LEU A 65 3.30 -2.29 16.99
CA LEU A 65 4.38 -2.00 16.04
C LEU A 65 5.66 -1.52 16.72
N LYS A 66 5.55 -0.75 17.80
CA LYS A 66 6.72 -0.37 18.62
C LYS A 66 7.38 -1.57 19.26
N GLU A 67 6.62 -2.55 19.75
CA GLU A 67 7.20 -3.78 20.34
C GLU A 67 7.84 -4.66 19.27
N ILE A 68 7.23 -4.80 18.11
CA ILE A 68 7.81 -5.53 16.96
C ILE A 68 9.09 -4.86 16.48
N GLY A 69 9.10 -3.53 16.31
CA GLY A 69 10.24 -2.76 15.83
C GLY A 69 11.48 -2.82 16.73
N LYS A 70 11.32 -3.21 18.01
CA LYS A 70 12.46 -3.51 18.90
C LYS A 70 13.17 -4.83 18.57
N LYS A 71 12.53 -5.71 17.78
CA LYS A 71 12.99 -7.09 17.57
C LYS A 71 13.35 -7.39 16.12
N ILE A 72 12.59 -6.84 15.17
CA ILE A 72 12.82 -7.01 13.73
C ILE A 72 12.64 -5.67 13.01
N PRO A 73 13.31 -5.44 11.87
CA PRO A 73 13.12 -4.24 11.08
C PRO A 73 11.69 -4.14 10.54
N ILE A 74 11.17 -2.90 10.55
CA ILE A 74 9.89 -2.55 9.92
C ILE A 74 10.18 -1.53 8.81
N ILE A 75 9.71 -1.83 7.61
CA ILE A 75 9.79 -0.97 6.43
C ILE A 75 8.38 -0.44 6.15
N VAL A 76 8.21 0.87 6.05
CA VAL A 76 6.95 1.47 5.61
C VAL A 76 7.04 1.82 4.14
N THR A 77 6.10 1.31 3.32
CA THR A 77 6.04 1.56 1.87
C THR A 77 4.79 2.36 1.56
N THR A 78 4.91 3.55 1.00
CA THR A 78 3.76 4.44 0.80
C THR A 78 3.90 5.33 -0.43
N ARG A 79 2.79 5.91 -0.86
CA ARG A 79 2.75 7.00 -1.85
C ARG A 79 2.90 8.39 -1.22
N LYS A 80 2.85 8.51 0.11
CA LYS A 80 3.13 9.77 0.84
C LYS A 80 4.62 10.08 0.83
N ASP A 81 4.97 11.33 1.10
CA ASP A 81 6.36 11.80 1.25
C ASP A 81 6.95 11.47 2.64
N LEU A 82 8.28 11.58 2.76
CA LEU A 82 8.99 11.29 4.02
C LEU A 82 8.64 12.29 5.13
N GLU A 83 8.39 13.55 4.81
CA GLU A 83 8.02 14.57 5.80
C GLU A 83 6.72 14.19 6.52
N PHE A 84 5.76 13.67 5.77
CA PHE A 84 4.52 13.16 6.33
C PHE A 84 4.72 11.87 7.14
N MET A 85 5.52 10.93 6.61
CA MET A 85 5.57 9.57 7.13
C MET A 85 6.43 9.40 8.37
N VAL A 86 7.62 10.00 8.40
CA VAL A 86 8.62 9.75 9.46
C VAL A 86 8.07 10.08 10.86
N PRO A 87 7.38 11.21 11.08
CA PRO A 87 6.81 11.52 12.39
C PRO A 87 5.70 10.56 12.83
N ARG A 88 4.99 9.95 11.87
CA ARG A 88 3.84 9.07 12.12
C ARG A 88 4.22 7.61 12.36
N THR A 89 5.41 7.23 11.96
CA THR A 89 5.89 5.84 12.02
C THR A 89 7.24 5.72 12.74
N PRO A 90 7.33 6.18 14.01
CA PRO A 90 8.60 6.21 14.77
C PRO A 90 9.17 4.82 15.10
N PHE A 91 8.43 3.76 14.83
CA PHE A 91 8.84 2.36 14.97
C PHE A 91 9.56 1.82 13.73
N ALA A 92 9.48 2.52 12.61
CA ALA A 92 10.04 2.04 11.35
C ALA A 92 11.57 2.19 11.31
N THR A 93 12.23 1.20 10.71
CA THR A 93 13.67 1.18 10.45
C THR A 93 14.00 1.85 9.13
N ALA A 94 13.09 1.72 8.16
CA ALA A 94 13.24 2.27 6.82
C ALA A 94 11.89 2.67 6.20
N TRP A 95 11.95 3.56 5.21
CA TRP A 95 10.80 4.07 4.47
C TRP A 95 11.05 4.02 2.97
N SER A 96 10.02 3.62 2.24
CA SER A 96 9.90 3.79 0.79
C SER A 96 8.75 4.76 0.54
N ALA A 97 9.07 6.01 0.24
CA ALA A 97 8.14 7.11 0.06
C ALA A 97 7.91 7.43 -1.43
N VAL A 98 6.83 8.16 -1.71
CA VAL A 98 6.41 8.59 -3.05
C VAL A 98 6.43 7.41 -4.05
N GLY A 99 5.88 6.26 -3.63
CA GLY A 99 5.81 5.06 -4.46
C GLY A 99 7.18 4.47 -4.84
N GLY A 100 8.20 4.67 -4.01
CA GLY A 100 9.56 4.17 -4.22
C GLY A 100 10.48 5.15 -4.95
N LEU A 101 10.09 6.42 -5.12
CA LEU A 101 10.98 7.44 -5.67
C LEU A 101 12.02 7.91 -4.66
N GLU A 102 11.69 7.87 -3.38
CA GLU A 102 12.60 8.22 -2.31
C GLU A 102 12.60 7.13 -1.25
N THR A 103 13.78 6.75 -0.77
CA THR A 103 13.97 5.77 0.30
C THR A 103 14.80 6.37 1.42
N ARG A 104 14.49 5.98 2.66
CA ARG A 104 15.27 6.37 3.85
C ARG A 104 15.53 5.13 4.70
N ILE A 105 16.78 4.94 5.08
CA ILE A 105 17.21 3.89 6.01
C ILE A 105 17.97 4.56 7.16
N GLY A 106 17.46 4.45 8.38
CA GLY A 106 17.99 5.20 9.50
C GLY A 106 18.04 6.71 9.21
N ASN A 107 19.24 7.28 9.20
CA ASN A 107 19.45 8.70 8.88
C ASN A 107 19.83 8.98 7.42
N GLY A 108 20.07 7.93 6.61
CA GLY A 108 20.42 8.06 5.20
C GLY A 108 19.19 8.16 4.32
N THR A 109 19.10 9.19 3.49
CA THR A 109 18.03 9.35 2.49
C THR A 109 18.63 9.22 1.10
N HIS A 110 18.00 8.39 0.27
CA HIS A 110 18.36 8.19 -1.14
C HIS A 110 17.16 8.53 -2.00
N THR A 111 17.30 9.57 -2.81
CA THR A 111 16.34 9.84 -3.89
C THR A 111 16.81 9.06 -5.10
N ASN A 112 15.97 8.17 -5.60
CA ASN A 112 16.25 7.41 -6.82
C ASN A 112 16.47 8.40 -7.97
N CYS A 113 17.67 8.38 -8.55
CA CYS A 113 18.17 9.36 -9.54
C CYS A 113 17.12 9.68 -10.61
N LEU A 114 16.44 10.78 -10.43
CA LEU A 114 15.61 11.40 -11.45
C LEU A 114 16.46 12.45 -12.19
N SER A 115 16.33 12.50 -13.50
CA SER A 115 17.01 13.57 -14.25
C SER A 115 16.43 14.94 -13.84
N LYS A 116 17.28 15.96 -13.81
CA LYS A 116 16.84 17.34 -13.53
C LYS A 116 15.70 17.79 -14.45
N SER A 117 15.68 17.31 -15.69
CA SER A 117 14.61 17.60 -16.65
C SER A 117 13.26 17.01 -16.22
N LYS A 118 13.25 15.79 -15.69
CA LYS A 118 12.02 15.15 -15.19
C LYS A 118 11.46 15.91 -13.98
N MET A 119 12.30 16.32 -13.03
CA MET A 119 11.89 17.13 -11.89
C MET A 119 11.36 18.51 -12.32
N ALA A 120 12.01 19.17 -13.28
CA ALA A 120 11.50 20.42 -13.84
C ALA A 120 10.13 20.24 -14.54
N ASN A 121 9.88 19.08 -15.15
CA ASN A 121 8.60 18.78 -15.76
C ASN A 121 7.50 18.57 -14.71
N VAL A 122 7.79 17.93 -13.56
CA VAL A 122 6.86 17.85 -12.44
C VAL A 122 6.47 19.24 -11.94
N THR A 123 7.45 20.14 -11.75
CA THR A 123 7.20 21.53 -11.34
C THR A 123 6.30 22.28 -12.33
N LYS A 124 6.54 22.11 -13.64
CA LYS A 124 5.69 22.72 -14.68
C LYS A 124 4.27 22.17 -14.65
N ALA A 125 4.13 20.86 -14.49
CA ALA A 125 2.84 20.20 -14.42
C ALA A 125 2.02 20.67 -13.19
N ILE A 126 2.65 20.81 -12.03
CA ILE A 126 2.02 21.36 -10.81
C ILE A 126 1.54 22.80 -11.07
N ALA A 127 2.37 23.65 -11.66
CA ALA A 127 1.99 25.04 -11.95
C ALA A 127 0.79 25.10 -12.92
N PHE A 128 0.78 24.25 -13.94
CA PHE A 128 -0.33 24.15 -14.87
C PHE A 128 -1.59 23.64 -14.17
N ALA A 129 -1.53 22.56 -13.38
CA ALA A 129 -2.66 22.03 -12.63
C ALA A 129 -3.28 23.10 -11.72
N LYS A 130 -2.46 23.86 -10.98
CA LYS A 130 -2.94 24.96 -10.13
C LYS A 130 -3.58 26.10 -10.91
N SER A 131 -3.21 26.32 -12.14
CA SER A 131 -3.81 27.36 -12.99
C SER A 131 -5.16 26.94 -13.58
N CYS A 132 -5.34 25.66 -13.88
CA CYS A 132 -6.58 25.12 -14.45
C CYS A 132 -7.59 24.76 -13.35
N LEU A 133 -7.15 24.09 -12.28
CA LEU A 133 -7.99 23.50 -11.26
C LEU A 133 -8.07 24.38 -10.01
N ASN A 134 -8.58 25.59 -10.16
CA ASN A 134 -8.73 26.55 -9.04
C ASN A 134 -10.18 26.58 -8.53
N HIS A 135 -10.77 25.42 -8.28
CA HIS A 135 -12.15 25.27 -7.84
C HIS A 135 -12.24 24.85 -6.38
N SER A 136 -13.38 25.19 -5.75
CA SER A 136 -13.69 24.72 -4.41
C SER A 136 -13.88 23.20 -4.39
N GLY A 137 -13.17 22.51 -3.50
CA GLY A 137 -13.24 21.07 -3.34
C GLY A 137 -12.28 20.26 -4.24
N VAL A 138 -11.41 20.96 -5.01
CA VAL A 138 -10.27 20.34 -5.67
C VAL A 138 -9.03 20.52 -4.81
N GLU A 139 -8.31 19.44 -4.58
CA GLU A 139 -7.05 19.42 -3.85
C GLU A 139 -5.90 18.98 -4.77
N ILE A 140 -4.82 19.77 -4.77
CA ILE A 140 -3.57 19.41 -5.43
C ILE A 140 -2.53 19.16 -4.35
N GLU A 141 -2.30 17.89 -4.02
CA GLU A 141 -1.31 17.48 -3.02
C GLU A 141 0.05 17.30 -3.68
N GLU A 142 0.98 18.20 -3.37
CA GLU A 142 2.37 18.09 -3.79
C GLU A 142 3.14 17.15 -2.85
N LYS A 143 4.02 16.32 -3.40
CA LYS A 143 4.86 15.38 -2.66
C LYS A 143 6.32 15.77 -2.87
N PHE A 144 6.99 16.16 -1.79
CA PHE A 144 8.34 16.69 -1.84
C PHE A 144 9.37 15.63 -1.44
N GLY A 145 10.53 15.70 -2.07
CA GLY A 145 11.72 15.00 -1.61
C GLY A 145 12.39 15.71 -0.43
N ALA A 146 13.31 15.02 0.24
CA ALA A 146 14.07 15.57 1.36
C ALA A 146 14.92 16.81 0.98
N ASP A 147 15.19 17.02 -0.29
CA ASP A 147 15.86 18.20 -0.84
C ASP A 147 14.90 19.39 -1.11
N GLY A 148 13.61 19.23 -0.80
CA GLY A 148 12.56 20.21 -1.03
C GLY A 148 12.09 20.32 -2.48
N CYS A 149 12.57 19.46 -3.39
CA CYS A 149 12.10 19.43 -4.76
C CYS A 149 10.81 18.61 -4.89
N PRO A 150 9.82 19.03 -5.70
CA PRO A 150 8.62 18.24 -5.92
C PRO A 150 8.96 16.96 -6.71
N LEU A 151 8.60 15.81 -6.16
CA LEU A 151 8.81 14.50 -6.76
C LEU A 151 7.59 13.98 -7.51
N ALA A 152 6.39 14.30 -7.02
CA ALA A 152 5.11 13.88 -7.57
C ALA A 152 4.00 14.81 -7.07
N PHE A 153 2.80 14.65 -7.60
CA PHE A 153 1.61 15.30 -7.04
C PHE A 153 0.36 14.46 -7.33
N CYS A 154 -0.69 14.73 -6.56
CA CYS A 154 -2.02 14.17 -6.75
C CYS A 154 -2.99 15.30 -7.09
N VAL A 155 -3.92 15.04 -8.00
CA VAL A 155 -5.09 15.87 -8.23
C VAL A 155 -6.29 15.09 -7.73
N ASP A 156 -6.99 15.62 -6.73
CA ASP A 156 -8.16 15.00 -6.10
C ASP A 156 -9.34 15.97 -6.20
N TRP A 157 -10.42 15.54 -6.86
CA TRP A 157 -11.64 16.33 -7.02
C TRP A 157 -12.89 15.61 -6.51
N ARG A 158 -12.71 14.63 -5.59
CA ARG A 158 -13.83 13.90 -4.97
C ARG A 158 -14.84 14.82 -4.27
N HIS A 159 -14.39 15.99 -3.85
CA HIS A 159 -15.21 17.00 -3.15
C HIS A 159 -15.52 18.23 -3.99
N ALA A 160 -15.28 18.19 -5.31
CA ALA A 160 -15.57 19.31 -6.19
C ALA A 160 -17.08 19.55 -6.32
N GLN A 161 -17.48 20.81 -6.29
CA GLN A 161 -18.90 21.21 -6.41
C GLN A 161 -19.41 21.13 -7.85
N THR A 162 -18.52 21.27 -8.85
CA THR A 162 -18.83 21.28 -10.30
C THR A 162 -18.14 20.08 -10.96
N ALA A 163 -18.69 18.88 -10.73
CA ALA A 163 -18.01 17.63 -11.12
C ALA A 163 -17.73 17.53 -12.63
N GLU A 164 -18.66 17.94 -13.53
CA GLU A 164 -18.48 17.80 -14.98
C GLU A 164 -17.40 18.73 -15.54
N GLU A 165 -17.38 20.00 -15.12
CA GLU A 165 -16.35 20.96 -15.55
C GLU A 165 -14.98 20.54 -15.03
N THR A 166 -14.90 20.13 -13.76
CA THR A 166 -13.65 19.67 -13.13
C THR A 166 -13.08 18.44 -13.81
N VAL A 167 -13.90 17.51 -14.30
CA VAL A 167 -13.42 16.34 -15.06
C VAL A 167 -12.74 16.77 -16.35
N CYS A 168 -13.32 17.71 -17.12
CA CYS A 168 -12.70 18.20 -18.36
C CYS A 168 -11.32 18.85 -18.08
N GLU A 169 -11.25 19.69 -17.06
CA GLU A 169 -10.00 20.36 -16.69
C GLU A 169 -8.96 19.38 -16.13
N ALA A 170 -9.37 18.40 -15.33
CA ALA A 170 -8.50 17.33 -14.86
C ALA A 170 -7.94 16.49 -16.01
N ASP A 171 -8.74 16.23 -17.06
CA ASP A 171 -8.28 15.56 -18.27
C ASP A 171 -7.31 16.43 -19.10
N GLU A 172 -7.50 17.75 -19.14
CA GLU A 172 -6.52 18.67 -19.75
C GLU A 172 -5.18 18.65 -18.99
N VAL A 173 -5.22 18.67 -17.66
CA VAL A 173 -4.03 18.54 -16.82
C VAL A 173 -3.33 17.20 -17.07
N ALA A 174 -4.09 16.11 -17.12
CA ALA A 174 -3.57 14.78 -17.41
C ALA A 174 -2.88 14.73 -18.79
N ALA A 175 -3.53 15.23 -19.83
CA ALA A 175 -2.96 15.31 -21.18
C ALA A 175 -1.68 16.16 -21.22
N TYR A 176 -1.66 17.29 -20.53
CA TYR A 176 -0.45 18.11 -20.43
C TYR A 176 0.70 17.35 -19.75
N CYS A 177 0.43 16.62 -18.65
CA CYS A 177 1.44 15.79 -17.99
C CYS A 177 2.04 14.74 -18.93
N GLU A 178 1.21 14.09 -19.75
CA GLU A 178 1.66 13.13 -20.77
C GLU A 178 2.58 13.77 -21.81
N THR A 179 2.29 15.00 -22.26
CA THR A 179 3.18 15.74 -23.18
C THR A 179 4.55 16.04 -22.57
N LEU A 180 4.62 16.16 -21.25
CA LEU A 180 5.87 16.33 -20.51
C LEU A 180 6.61 15.01 -20.24
N GLY A 181 6.06 13.88 -20.68
CA GLY A 181 6.59 12.53 -20.45
C GLY A 181 6.53 12.13 -18.98
N LEU A 182 5.49 12.57 -18.27
CA LEU A 182 5.18 12.14 -16.91
C LEU A 182 4.20 10.97 -16.96
N GLU A 183 4.24 10.14 -15.94
CA GLU A 183 3.40 8.96 -15.78
C GLU A 183 2.18 9.28 -14.92
N LEU A 184 1.02 8.83 -15.35
CA LEU A 184 -0.23 8.98 -14.61
C LEU A 184 -0.66 7.65 -14.00
N VAL A 185 -1.00 7.67 -12.73
CA VAL A 185 -1.68 6.58 -12.04
C VAL A 185 -3.12 7.02 -11.80
N ARG A 186 -4.04 6.52 -12.62
CA ARG A 186 -5.46 6.83 -12.52
C ARG A 186 -6.12 5.89 -11.51
N SER A 187 -7.11 6.40 -10.79
CA SER A 187 -7.97 5.65 -9.89
C SER A 187 -9.37 5.48 -10.50
N SER A 188 -10.14 4.55 -9.97
CA SER A 188 -11.59 4.47 -10.20
C SER A 188 -12.33 5.62 -9.51
N GLN A 189 -11.73 6.24 -8.52
CA GLN A 189 -12.23 7.43 -7.82
C GLN A 189 -11.82 8.71 -8.58
N PRO A 190 -12.49 9.86 -8.36
CA PRO A 190 -12.16 11.14 -8.97
C PRO A 190 -10.82 11.70 -8.47
N PHE A 191 -9.73 11.00 -8.72
CA PHE A 191 -8.37 11.48 -8.52
C PHE A 191 -7.38 10.74 -9.42
N PHE A 192 -6.22 11.36 -9.68
CA PHE A 192 -5.06 10.72 -10.26
C PHE A 192 -3.78 11.24 -9.63
N GLU A 193 -2.73 10.46 -9.74
CA GLU A 193 -1.39 10.82 -9.29
C GLU A 193 -0.46 10.94 -10.49
N VAL A 194 0.46 11.90 -10.43
CA VAL A 194 1.44 12.19 -11.48
C VAL A 194 2.84 11.97 -10.94
N TYR A 195 3.62 11.18 -11.70
CA TYR A 195 4.96 10.77 -11.33
C TYR A 195 5.94 11.01 -12.48
N PRO A 196 7.22 11.27 -12.21
CA PRO A 196 8.26 11.34 -13.25
C PRO A 196 8.59 9.98 -13.87
N ARG A 197 8.21 8.89 -13.21
CA ARG A 197 8.22 7.49 -13.66
C ARG A 197 7.21 6.70 -12.86
N LEU A 198 6.75 5.57 -13.38
CA LEU A 198 5.80 4.71 -12.67
C LEU A 198 6.33 4.32 -11.28
N PRO A 199 5.51 4.48 -10.24
CA PRO A 199 5.85 4.04 -8.90
C PRO A 199 5.97 2.51 -8.85
N ASN A 200 6.89 2.01 -8.02
CA ASN A 200 7.08 0.58 -7.85
C ASN A 200 7.57 0.27 -6.42
N LYS A 201 6.61 -0.03 -5.53
CA LYS A 201 6.88 -0.38 -4.13
C LYS A 201 7.78 -1.61 -3.99
N GLY A 202 7.59 -2.63 -4.85
CA GLY A 202 8.37 -3.87 -4.81
C GLY A 202 9.84 -3.66 -5.17
N LYS A 203 10.13 -2.81 -6.16
CA LYS A 203 11.52 -2.48 -6.51
C LYS A 203 12.21 -1.79 -5.34
N ALA A 204 11.58 -0.76 -4.77
CA ALA A 204 12.14 -0.03 -3.63
C ALA A 204 12.29 -0.94 -2.40
N LEU A 205 11.32 -1.83 -2.16
CA LEU A 205 11.41 -2.82 -1.08
C LEU A 205 12.62 -3.74 -1.26
N LYS A 206 12.88 -4.26 -2.47
CA LYS A 206 14.07 -5.08 -2.76
C LYS A 206 15.37 -4.33 -2.45
N GLU A 207 15.46 -3.07 -2.84
CA GLU A 207 16.64 -2.22 -2.58
C GLU A 207 16.87 -2.06 -1.07
N ILE A 208 15.81 -1.73 -0.30
CA ILE A 208 15.90 -1.59 1.16
C ILE A 208 16.25 -2.92 1.84
N LEU A 209 15.62 -4.04 1.43
CA LEU A 209 15.94 -5.37 1.98
C LEU A 209 17.39 -5.77 1.74
N SER A 210 17.93 -5.42 0.57
CA SER A 210 19.36 -5.65 0.26
C SER A 210 20.28 -4.86 1.19
N GLU A 211 19.98 -3.59 1.47
CA GLU A 211 20.78 -2.77 2.38
C GLU A 211 20.65 -3.21 3.85
N LEU A 212 19.48 -3.73 4.24
CA LEU A 212 19.26 -4.30 5.58
C LEU A 212 19.75 -5.76 5.71
N GLU A 213 20.32 -6.33 4.64
CA GLU A 213 20.79 -7.72 4.57
C GLU A 213 19.72 -8.77 4.88
N VAL A 214 18.43 -8.42 4.65
CA VAL A 214 17.27 -9.32 4.82
C VAL A 214 17.06 -10.13 3.54
N LYS A 215 17.33 -11.43 3.61
CA LYS A 215 17.26 -12.35 2.45
C LYS A 215 15.93 -13.10 2.34
N ASP A 216 15.27 -13.34 3.46
CA ASP A 216 14.04 -14.12 3.58
C ASP A 216 13.21 -13.67 4.79
N GLY A 217 12.04 -14.28 4.99
CA GLY A 217 11.19 -13.99 6.13
C GLY A 217 10.50 -12.62 6.06
N VAL A 218 10.30 -12.10 4.87
CA VAL A 218 9.59 -10.82 4.67
C VAL A 218 8.08 -11.06 4.66
N MET A 219 7.37 -10.38 5.57
CA MET A 219 5.91 -10.31 5.56
C MET A 219 5.47 -8.92 5.09
N CYS A 220 4.59 -8.86 4.10
CA CYS A 220 4.07 -7.62 3.55
C CYS A 220 2.58 -7.48 3.81
N LEU A 221 2.13 -6.33 4.32
CA LEU A 221 0.73 -5.94 4.45
C LEU A 221 0.45 -4.74 3.55
N GLY A 222 -0.69 -4.76 2.84
CA GLY A 222 -1.13 -3.67 1.97
C GLY A 222 -2.60 -3.83 1.57
N ASP A 223 -3.24 -2.78 1.09
CA ASP A 223 -4.68 -2.74 0.83
C ASP A 223 -5.05 -2.53 -0.65
N SER A 224 -4.09 -2.22 -1.51
CA SER A 224 -4.35 -1.77 -2.87
C SER A 224 -3.50 -2.49 -3.93
N GLU A 225 -3.88 -2.37 -5.19
CA GLU A 225 -3.10 -2.90 -6.33
C GLU A 225 -1.67 -2.36 -6.37
N ALA A 226 -1.43 -1.17 -5.80
CA ALA A 226 -0.09 -0.61 -5.69
C ALA A 226 0.86 -1.48 -4.85
N ASP A 227 0.31 -2.32 -3.96
CA ASP A 227 1.07 -3.21 -3.08
C ASP A 227 1.42 -4.54 -3.76
N ASN A 228 0.77 -4.87 -4.88
CA ASN A 228 0.99 -6.14 -5.59
C ASN A 228 2.47 -6.37 -5.94
N THR A 229 3.21 -5.32 -6.29
CA THR A 229 4.64 -5.43 -6.54
C THR A 229 5.45 -5.74 -5.29
N ALA A 230 5.03 -5.26 -4.12
CA ALA A 230 5.64 -5.58 -2.82
C ALA A 230 5.23 -6.98 -2.33
N PHE A 231 3.98 -7.39 -2.56
CA PHE A 231 3.52 -8.76 -2.29
C PHE A 231 4.36 -9.82 -3.03
N MET A 232 4.72 -9.55 -4.30
CA MET A 232 5.58 -10.46 -5.08
C MET A 232 7.01 -10.61 -4.54
N VAL A 233 7.47 -9.68 -3.75
CA VAL A 233 8.82 -9.68 -3.13
C VAL A 233 8.82 -10.38 -1.78
N SER A 234 7.66 -10.44 -1.11
CA SER A 234 7.52 -10.98 0.24
C SER A 234 7.39 -12.51 0.26
N ASN A 235 7.71 -13.11 1.42
CA ASN A 235 7.50 -14.53 1.69
C ASN A 235 6.07 -14.81 2.16
N VAL A 236 5.46 -13.82 2.86
CA VAL A 236 4.06 -13.82 3.29
C VAL A 236 3.44 -12.52 2.84
N SER A 237 2.37 -12.59 2.08
CA SER A 237 1.62 -11.41 1.62
C SER A 237 0.20 -11.41 2.20
N VAL A 238 -0.16 -10.31 2.86
CA VAL A 238 -1.43 -10.15 3.55
C VAL A 238 -2.14 -8.91 3.00
N GLY A 239 -3.26 -9.10 2.34
CA GLY A 239 -4.13 -8.03 1.89
C GLY A 239 -5.00 -7.53 3.03
N VAL A 240 -5.07 -6.23 3.21
CA VAL A 240 -5.96 -5.60 4.20
C VAL A 240 -7.27 -5.22 3.53
N ILE A 241 -8.39 -5.66 4.11
CA ILE A 241 -9.73 -5.41 3.59
C ILE A 241 -10.37 -4.28 4.38
N HIS A 242 -10.91 -3.32 3.67
CA HIS A 242 -11.79 -2.27 4.20
C HIS A 242 -12.97 -2.07 3.23
N GLY A 243 -13.97 -1.24 3.58
CA GLY A 243 -15.19 -1.12 2.79
C GLY A 243 -15.04 -0.54 1.38
N GLU A 244 -13.86 -0.06 1.02
CA GLU A 244 -13.61 0.67 -0.23
C GLU A 244 -12.71 -0.04 -1.24
N ASN A 245 -12.05 -1.15 -0.83
CA ASN A 245 -11.21 -1.92 -1.73
C ASN A 245 -11.88 -3.20 -2.24
N ASP A 246 -11.47 -3.65 -3.42
CA ASP A 246 -11.83 -4.97 -3.94
C ASP A 246 -10.69 -5.95 -3.65
N PRO A 247 -10.87 -6.89 -2.71
CA PRO A 247 -9.82 -7.84 -2.37
C PRO A 247 -9.43 -8.76 -3.53
N ARG A 248 -10.23 -8.82 -4.61
CA ARG A 248 -9.91 -9.63 -5.80
C ARG A 248 -8.74 -9.05 -6.58
N THR A 249 -8.48 -7.75 -6.49
CA THR A 249 -7.38 -7.09 -7.18
C THR A 249 -6.02 -7.24 -6.47
N LEU A 250 -6.03 -7.70 -5.21
CA LEU A 250 -4.81 -7.89 -4.42
C LEU A 250 -4.13 -9.22 -4.75
N ALA A 251 -2.88 -9.19 -5.15
CA ALA A 251 -2.06 -10.39 -5.44
C ALA A 251 -1.41 -10.97 -4.16
N CYS A 252 -2.19 -11.10 -3.08
CA CYS A 252 -1.74 -11.58 -1.77
C CYS A 252 -2.14 -13.03 -1.51
N ASP A 253 -1.51 -13.66 -0.49
CA ASP A 253 -1.78 -15.03 -0.07
C ASP A 253 -2.89 -15.11 1.00
N TYR A 254 -2.98 -14.09 1.87
CA TYR A 254 -3.90 -14.02 3.00
C TYR A 254 -4.64 -12.68 3.01
N LEU A 255 -5.76 -12.63 3.72
CA LEU A 255 -6.57 -11.42 3.90
C LEU A 255 -6.85 -11.22 5.39
N VAL A 256 -6.85 -9.97 5.82
CA VAL A 256 -7.22 -9.53 7.17
C VAL A 256 -8.06 -8.26 7.06
N THR A 257 -9.04 -8.05 7.95
CA THR A 257 -9.77 -6.79 7.96
C THR A 257 -8.93 -5.66 8.56
N PHE A 258 -9.18 -4.42 8.17
CA PHE A 258 -8.47 -3.25 8.69
C PHE A 258 -8.53 -3.17 10.22
N ASP A 259 -9.68 -3.51 10.79
CA ASP A 259 -9.90 -3.47 12.25
C ASP A 259 -9.08 -4.55 12.99
N ASP A 260 -8.80 -5.67 12.33
CA ASP A 260 -8.08 -6.81 12.90
C ASP A 260 -6.58 -6.79 12.70
N VAL A 261 -6.04 -5.80 11.95
CA VAL A 261 -4.59 -5.68 11.72
C VAL A 261 -3.81 -5.65 13.03
N ALA A 262 -4.31 -4.96 14.06
CA ALA A 262 -3.63 -4.93 15.37
C ALA A 262 -3.60 -6.31 16.03
N CYS A 263 -4.73 -7.03 16.02
CA CYS A 263 -4.81 -8.41 16.56
C CYS A 263 -3.91 -9.37 15.80
N PHE A 264 -3.85 -9.24 14.47
CA PHE A 264 -2.95 -10.03 13.61
C PHE A 264 -1.47 -9.81 13.98
N LEU A 265 -1.07 -8.55 14.18
CA LEU A 265 0.29 -8.21 14.58
C LEU A 265 0.61 -8.66 16.02
N ASP A 266 -0.35 -8.62 16.95
CA ASP A 266 -0.21 -9.18 18.29
C ASP A 266 0.06 -10.69 18.22
N LEU A 267 -0.67 -11.44 17.38
CA LEU A 267 -0.45 -12.87 17.18
C LEU A 267 0.96 -13.19 16.63
N ILE A 268 1.49 -12.36 15.71
CA ILE A 268 2.86 -12.49 15.20
C ILE A 268 3.87 -12.34 16.35
N LEU A 269 3.65 -11.35 17.22
CA LEU A 269 4.52 -11.08 18.36
C LEU A 269 4.44 -12.20 19.41
N GLU A 270 3.23 -12.66 19.75
CA GLU A 270 2.98 -13.74 20.71
C GLU A 270 3.54 -15.08 20.25
N ASN A 271 3.44 -15.37 18.94
CA ASN A 271 4.02 -16.58 18.34
C ASN A 271 5.50 -16.45 17.99
N GLN A 272 6.19 -15.49 18.63
CA GLN A 272 7.65 -15.29 18.49
C GLN A 272 8.11 -15.16 17.02
N PHE A 273 7.31 -14.46 16.21
CA PHE A 273 7.54 -14.24 14.78
C PHE A 273 7.42 -15.49 13.89
N LEU A 274 6.98 -16.62 14.42
CA LEU A 274 6.65 -17.78 13.59
C LEU A 274 5.26 -17.57 12.95
N PHE A 275 5.22 -17.35 11.66
CA PHE A 275 3.98 -17.42 10.89
C PHE A 275 3.68 -18.88 10.57
N ASP A 276 2.53 -19.36 11.01
CA ASP A 276 1.98 -20.69 10.72
C ASP A 276 0.55 -20.48 10.21
N SER A 277 0.31 -20.78 8.94
CA SER A 277 -0.98 -20.49 8.30
C SER A 277 -2.16 -21.14 9.02
N ASP A 278 -2.02 -22.37 9.49
CA ASP A 278 -3.09 -23.09 10.17
C ASP A 278 -3.36 -22.48 11.56
N TYR A 279 -2.30 -22.09 12.27
CA TYR A 279 -2.43 -21.43 13.57
C TYR A 279 -3.18 -20.10 13.43
N PHE A 280 -2.77 -19.25 12.48
CA PHE A 280 -3.37 -17.92 12.33
C PHE A 280 -4.82 -17.97 11.88
N ILE A 281 -5.16 -18.84 10.94
CA ILE A 281 -6.55 -19.03 10.47
C ILE A 281 -7.45 -19.56 11.59
N ASN A 282 -6.95 -20.46 12.43
CA ASN A 282 -7.71 -21.04 13.52
C ASN A 282 -7.90 -20.11 14.73
N GLN A 283 -6.92 -19.22 15.02
CA GLN A 283 -6.97 -18.28 16.13
C GLN A 283 -7.81 -17.04 15.83
N ASN A 284 -7.83 -16.60 14.57
CA ASN A 284 -8.58 -15.43 14.16
C ASN A 284 -9.51 -15.77 13.00
N LYS A 285 -10.83 -15.77 13.27
CA LYS A 285 -11.85 -16.06 12.26
C LYS A 285 -11.92 -15.05 11.11
N ASP A 286 -11.26 -13.91 11.27
CA ASP A 286 -11.23 -12.80 10.32
C ASP A 286 -9.95 -12.80 9.47
N ILE A 287 -9.10 -13.84 9.58
CA ILE A 287 -8.00 -14.12 8.68
C ILE A 287 -8.42 -15.21 7.71
N TYR A 288 -8.41 -14.89 6.43
CA TYR A 288 -8.82 -15.80 5.36
C TYR A 288 -7.64 -16.14 4.45
N MET A 289 -7.53 -17.43 4.10
CA MET A 289 -6.70 -17.81 2.95
C MET A 289 -7.38 -17.32 1.68
N LYS A 290 -6.68 -16.53 0.88
CA LYS A 290 -7.11 -16.22 -0.46
C LYS A 290 -6.71 -17.36 -1.38
N THR A 291 -7.67 -17.90 -2.17
CA THR A 291 -7.34 -18.86 -3.21
C THR A 291 -6.29 -18.23 -4.14
N PRO A 292 -5.11 -18.85 -4.32
CA PRO A 292 -4.03 -18.19 -5.05
C PRO A 292 -4.44 -17.86 -6.48
N LEU A 293 -4.36 -16.61 -6.88
CA LEU A 293 -4.39 -16.19 -8.28
C LEU A 293 -3.05 -16.52 -8.99
N ARG A 294 -2.10 -17.11 -8.26
CA ARG A 294 -0.79 -17.48 -8.80
C ARG A 294 -0.92 -18.78 -9.58
N ASN A 295 -0.93 -18.69 -10.90
CA ASN A 295 -0.53 -19.81 -11.75
C ASN A 295 0.83 -20.30 -11.27
N ASN A 296 0.96 -21.62 -11.06
CA ASN A 296 2.12 -22.34 -10.51
C ASN A 296 3.43 -22.24 -11.34
N GLU A 297 3.70 -21.15 -12.04
CA GLU A 297 4.79 -21.11 -13.03
C GLU A 297 6.05 -20.33 -12.65
N LYS A 298 6.26 -19.86 -11.42
CA LYS A 298 7.52 -19.14 -11.10
C LYS A 298 8.09 -19.39 -9.71
N ARG A 299 8.22 -20.65 -9.29
CA ARG A 299 9.16 -20.99 -8.19
C ARG A 299 10.34 -21.86 -8.64
N SER A 300 10.54 -22.05 -9.94
CA SER A 300 11.70 -22.79 -10.50
C SER A 300 12.51 -21.88 -11.42
N GLY A 301 13.27 -20.97 -10.88
CA GLY A 301 14.14 -20.03 -11.58
C GLY A 301 15.25 -19.52 -10.69
N GLY A 302 15.85 -20.39 -9.93
CA GLY A 302 17.20 -20.23 -9.46
C GLY A 302 18.14 -20.83 -10.51
N ASP A 303 19.26 -20.17 -10.77
CA ASP A 303 20.37 -20.56 -11.63
C ASP A 303 20.23 -20.25 -13.13
N ALA A 304 20.65 -19.04 -13.51
CA ALA A 304 21.61 -18.76 -14.59
C ALA A 304 22.06 -17.29 -14.50
#